data_4313bf917c8b72e8d8100f58631050d9
#
_entry.id   4313bf917c8b72e8d8100f58631050d9
#
_cell.length_a   1.000
_cell.length_b   1.000
_cell.length_c   1.000
_cell.angle_alpha   90.00
_cell.angle_beta   90.00
_cell.angle_gamma   90.00
#
_symmetry.space_group_name_H-M   'P 1'
#
loop_
_entity.id
_entity.type
_entity.pdbx_description
1 polymer ?
#
loop_
_entity_poly.entity_id
_entity_poly.type
_entity_poly.pdbx_seq_one_letter_code
_entity_poly.pdbx_strand_id
1 'polypeptide(L)'
;MAIAAFAQSLLAIPKTLAINAAKDATELVANLRSRHALSQRTVNPSDPSSQDAKQLAKSKNYKNYGLDLSNGKVHDCLKAGVLEPSMSKVKQLKSAVEACVAIMRIDTLIKLDPEEQGGGGDDGHGH
;
A
#
# COMPACT_ATOMS: atom_id res chain seq x y z
N MET A 1 -15.69 12.80 -2.80
CA MET A 1 -15.76 11.33 -2.77
C MET A 1 -14.50 10.66 -3.34
N ALA A 2 -14.03 10.97 -4.55
CA ALA A 2 -12.88 10.32 -5.20
C ALA A 2 -11.58 10.36 -4.38
N ILE A 3 -11.23 11.50 -3.78
CA ILE A 3 -10.01 11.63 -2.95
C ILE A 3 -10.06 10.69 -1.74
N ALA A 4 -11.21 10.58 -1.08
CA ALA A 4 -11.38 9.70 0.07
C ALA A 4 -11.30 8.22 -0.34
N ALA A 5 -11.87 7.84 -1.48
CA ALA A 5 -11.79 6.49 -2.02
C ALA A 5 -10.34 6.12 -2.37
N PHE A 6 -9.59 7.03 -2.99
CA PHE A 6 -8.17 6.83 -3.29
C PHE A 6 -7.34 6.68 -2.02
N ALA A 7 -7.55 7.55 -1.02
CA ALA A 7 -6.88 7.42 0.27
C ALA A 7 -7.18 6.08 0.96
N GLN A 8 -8.41 5.60 0.84
CA GLN A 8 -8.81 4.31 1.40
C GLN A 8 -8.18 3.13 0.64
N SER A 9 -8.01 3.22 -0.67
CA SER A 9 -7.34 2.18 -1.46
C SER A 9 -5.88 2.00 -1.05
N LEU A 10 -5.19 3.07 -0.65
CA LEU A 10 -3.81 3.00 -0.17
C LEU A 10 -3.69 2.22 1.15
N LEU A 11 -4.74 2.16 1.96
CA LEU A 11 -4.74 1.37 3.20
C LEU A 11 -4.82 -0.14 2.94
N ALA A 12 -5.16 -0.57 1.74
CA ALA A 12 -5.15 -1.98 1.37
C ALA A 12 -3.73 -2.58 1.50
N ILE A 13 -2.69 -1.80 1.21
CA ILE A 13 -1.30 -2.26 1.26
C ILE A 13 -0.90 -2.71 2.68
N PRO A 14 -0.92 -1.84 3.70
CA PRO A 14 -0.56 -2.25 5.06
C PRO A 14 -1.52 -3.29 5.64
N LYS A 15 -2.80 -3.24 5.28
CA LYS A 15 -3.78 -4.23 5.71
C LYS A 15 -3.44 -5.63 5.18
N THR A 16 -3.17 -5.75 3.89
CA THR A 16 -2.81 -7.03 3.25
C THR A 16 -1.49 -7.57 3.80
N LEU A 17 -0.49 -6.71 4.01
CA LEU A 17 0.78 -7.11 4.62
C LEU A 17 0.59 -7.68 6.03
N ALA A 18 -0.24 -7.06 6.86
CA ALA A 18 -0.53 -7.55 8.20
C ALA A 18 -1.28 -8.89 8.18
N ILE A 19 -2.25 -9.06 7.27
CA ILE A 19 -2.98 -10.32 7.08
C ILE A 19 -2.01 -11.44 6.66
N ASN A 20 -1.14 -11.18 5.68
CA ASN A 20 -0.18 -12.16 5.18
C ASN A 20 0.85 -12.57 6.24
N ALA A 21 1.12 -11.68 7.20
CA ALA A 21 1.98 -11.97 8.35
C ALA A 21 1.21 -12.62 9.53
N ALA A 22 -0.05 -13.00 9.33
CA ALA A 22 -0.92 -13.57 10.37
C ALA A 22 -1.04 -12.68 11.63
N LYS A 23 -1.09 -11.35 11.43
CA LYS A 23 -1.27 -10.35 12.50
C LYS A 23 -2.67 -9.75 12.45
N ASP A 24 -3.10 -9.14 13.58
CA ASP A 24 -4.34 -8.36 13.58
C ASP A 24 -4.18 -7.09 12.73
N ALA A 25 -4.65 -7.18 11.50
CA ALA A 25 -4.57 -6.09 10.55
C ALA A 25 -5.42 -4.88 10.96
N THR A 26 -6.54 -5.11 11.64
CA THR A 26 -7.45 -4.05 12.06
C THR A 26 -6.82 -3.18 13.13
N GLU A 27 -6.30 -3.81 14.17
CA GLU A 27 -5.62 -3.12 15.26
C GLU A 27 -4.36 -2.39 14.77
N LEU A 28 -3.51 -3.08 14.01
CA LEU A 28 -2.25 -2.51 13.52
C LEU A 28 -2.46 -1.30 12.60
N VAL A 29 -3.41 -1.37 11.68
CA VAL A 29 -3.72 -0.25 10.78
C VAL A 29 -4.37 0.90 11.54
N ALA A 30 -5.24 0.63 12.50
CA ALA A 30 -5.83 1.66 13.36
C ALA A 30 -4.76 2.39 14.18
N ASN A 31 -3.85 1.65 14.81
CA ASN A 31 -2.72 2.21 15.56
C ASN A 31 -1.80 3.07 14.68
N LEU A 32 -1.47 2.58 13.48
CA LEU A 32 -0.64 3.32 12.53
C LEU A 32 -1.30 4.64 12.11
N ARG A 33 -2.58 4.61 11.76
CA ARG A 33 -3.36 5.80 11.39
C ARG A 33 -3.44 6.82 12.53
N SER A 34 -3.66 6.36 13.77
CA SER A 34 -3.70 7.22 14.95
C SER A 34 -2.38 7.97 15.12
N ARG A 35 -1.23 7.28 14.99
CA ARG A 35 0.09 7.91 15.10
C ARG A 35 0.34 8.92 13.97
N HIS A 36 -0.02 8.58 12.74
CA HIS A 36 0.10 9.51 11.60
C HIS A 36 -0.81 10.74 11.80
N ALA A 37 -2.03 10.57 12.28
CA ALA A 37 -2.92 11.69 12.59
C ALA A 37 -2.33 12.61 13.66
N LEU A 38 -1.71 12.05 14.70
CA LEU A 38 -1.00 12.83 15.72
C LEU A 38 0.17 13.62 15.16
N SER A 39 0.89 13.06 14.16
CA SER A 39 2.03 13.74 13.54
C SER A 39 1.63 14.97 12.69
N GLN A 40 0.38 15.01 12.25
CA GLN A 40 -0.17 16.09 11.43
C GLN A 40 -0.80 17.22 12.26
N ARG A 41 -0.90 17.06 13.58
CA ARG A 41 -1.40 18.13 14.45
C ARG A 41 -0.44 19.31 14.44
N THR A 42 -1.00 20.49 14.22
CA THR A 42 -0.29 21.76 14.34
C THR A 42 -0.62 22.36 15.70
N VAL A 43 0.40 22.85 16.44
CA VAL A 43 0.17 23.65 17.66
C VAL A 43 -0.09 25.08 17.25
N ASN A 44 -1.07 25.70 17.88
CA ASN A 44 -1.19 27.16 17.85
C ASN A 44 0.06 27.78 18.49
N PRO A 45 0.73 28.72 17.80
CA PRO A 45 1.99 29.31 18.28
C PRO A 45 1.85 30.13 19.58
N SER A 46 0.64 30.30 20.09
CA SER A 46 0.34 31.21 21.22
C SER A 46 0.77 30.70 22.60
N ASP A 47 1.14 29.42 22.73
CA ASP A 47 1.58 28.89 24.03
C ASP A 47 2.65 27.78 23.89
N PRO A 48 3.93 28.15 23.76
CA PRO A 48 5.03 27.19 23.59
C PRO A 48 5.39 26.44 24.88
N SER A 49 4.81 26.79 26.03
CA SER A 49 5.14 26.19 27.34
C SER A 49 4.22 25.05 27.76
N SER A 50 3.16 24.78 27.00
CA SER A 50 2.19 23.74 27.31
C SER A 50 2.78 22.33 27.19
N GLN A 51 2.31 21.40 28.01
CA GLN A 51 2.65 19.97 27.88
C GLN A 51 2.36 19.44 26.48
N ASP A 52 1.44 20.08 25.76
CA ASP A 52 1.10 19.81 24.36
C ASP A 52 2.27 20.05 23.40
N ALA A 53 3.12 21.06 23.65
CA ALA A 53 4.28 21.34 22.81
C ALA A 53 5.33 20.21 22.90
N LYS A 54 5.55 19.64 24.08
CA LYS A 54 6.49 18.51 24.30
C LYS A 54 5.95 17.21 23.70
N GLN A 55 4.64 16.96 23.83
CA GLN A 55 3.98 15.82 23.19
C GLN A 55 3.99 15.92 21.69
N LEU A 56 3.81 17.12 21.15
CA LEU A 56 3.85 17.38 19.72
C LEU A 56 5.26 17.20 19.14
N ALA A 57 6.31 17.62 19.84
CA ALA A 57 7.68 17.39 19.41
C ALA A 57 7.99 15.88 19.27
N LYS A 58 7.45 15.05 20.18
CA LYS A 58 7.52 13.59 20.09
C LYS A 58 6.66 13.04 18.94
N SER A 59 5.48 13.61 18.71
CA SER A 59 4.55 13.13 17.69
C SER A 59 5.02 13.45 16.25
N LYS A 60 5.85 14.47 16.04
CA LYS A 60 6.42 14.78 14.72
C LYS A 60 7.19 13.60 14.11
N ASN A 61 7.79 12.74 14.93
CA ASN A 61 8.50 11.55 14.46
C ASN A 61 7.55 10.44 13.98
N TYR A 62 6.27 10.49 14.35
CA TYR A 62 5.30 9.47 13.95
C TYR A 62 5.01 9.43 12.45
N LYS A 63 5.40 10.47 11.69
CA LYS A 63 5.33 10.46 10.23
C LYS A 63 6.16 9.35 9.58
N ASN A 64 7.21 8.87 10.26
CA ASN A 64 8.11 7.82 9.79
C ASN A 64 7.72 6.43 10.29
N TYR A 65 6.59 6.32 10.97
CA TYR A 65 6.14 5.04 11.52
C TYR A 65 5.51 4.16 10.45
N GLY A 66 5.79 2.87 10.53
CA GLY A 66 5.24 1.81 9.71
C GLY A 66 4.97 0.56 10.52
N LEU A 67 4.68 -0.54 9.83
CA LEU A 67 4.38 -1.82 10.46
C LEU A 67 5.65 -2.66 10.63
N ASP A 68 5.88 -3.15 11.84
CA ASP A 68 6.79 -4.25 12.12
C ASP A 68 5.99 -5.56 12.13
N LEU A 69 6.06 -6.27 11.02
CA LEU A 69 5.29 -7.49 10.81
C LEU A 69 5.84 -8.67 11.61
N SER A 70 7.12 -8.64 11.94
CA SER A 70 7.76 -9.69 12.75
C SER A 70 7.21 -9.67 14.19
N ASN A 71 7.19 -8.49 14.79
CA ASN A 71 6.73 -8.30 16.16
C ASN A 71 5.23 -7.94 16.29
N GLY A 72 4.54 -7.66 15.17
CA GLY A 72 3.14 -7.25 15.18
C GLY A 72 2.93 -5.90 15.87
N LYS A 73 3.81 -4.94 15.63
CA LYS A 73 3.80 -3.61 16.27
C LYS A 73 4.02 -2.51 15.25
N VAL A 74 3.72 -1.28 15.68
CA VAL A 74 4.04 -0.08 14.92
C VAL A 74 5.37 0.48 15.42
N HIS A 75 6.35 0.69 14.50
CA HIS A 75 7.68 1.18 14.83
C HIS A 75 8.16 2.27 13.88
N ASP A 76 9.27 2.92 14.24
CA ASP A 76 9.92 3.95 13.42
C ASP A 76 10.77 3.28 12.32
N CYS A 77 10.26 3.28 11.09
CA CYS A 77 10.92 2.68 9.93
C CYS A 77 12.26 3.35 9.59
N LEU A 78 12.38 4.65 9.84
CA LEU A 78 13.63 5.37 9.61
C LEU A 78 14.74 4.85 10.51
N LYS A 79 14.45 4.63 11.80
CA LYS A 79 15.41 4.08 12.75
C LYS A 79 15.72 2.60 12.49
N ALA A 80 14.74 1.86 11.99
CA ALA A 80 14.90 0.46 11.63
C ALA A 80 15.63 0.25 10.29
N GLY A 81 15.96 1.32 9.55
CA GLY A 81 16.61 1.24 8.26
C GLY A 81 15.71 0.75 7.12
N VAL A 82 14.39 0.74 7.32
CA VAL A 82 13.41 0.36 6.29
C VAL A 82 13.12 1.58 5.44
N LEU A 83 13.87 1.70 4.35
CA LEU A 83 13.84 2.86 3.47
C LEU A 83 13.61 2.43 2.02
N GLU A 84 12.92 3.27 1.28
CA GLU A 84 12.68 3.09 -0.15
C GLU A 84 12.86 4.43 -0.87
N PRO A 85 13.43 4.45 -2.10
CA PRO A 85 13.53 5.68 -2.88
C PRO A 85 12.15 6.26 -3.19
N SER A 86 11.95 7.55 -2.93
CA SER A 86 10.66 8.23 -3.16
C SER A 86 10.22 8.16 -4.63
N MET A 87 11.17 8.17 -5.56
CA MET A 87 10.90 8.07 -7.00
C MET A 87 10.26 6.71 -7.36
N SER A 88 10.68 5.62 -6.72
CA SER A 88 10.05 4.29 -6.90
C SER A 88 8.58 4.33 -6.50
N LYS A 89 8.27 4.96 -5.38
CA LYS A 89 6.89 5.08 -4.89
C LYS A 89 6.01 5.89 -5.83
N VAL A 90 6.53 7.01 -6.35
CA VAL A 90 5.82 7.84 -7.33
C VAL A 90 5.52 7.04 -8.61
N LYS A 91 6.50 6.29 -9.12
CA LYS A 91 6.32 5.46 -10.32
C LYS A 91 5.32 4.32 -10.08
N GLN A 92 5.39 3.65 -8.94
CA GLN A 92 4.42 2.61 -8.56
C GLN A 92 2.98 3.12 -8.57
N LEU A 93 2.74 4.28 -7.96
CA LEU A 93 1.39 4.88 -7.93
C LEU A 93 0.91 5.27 -9.33
N LYS A 94 1.77 5.85 -10.15
CA LYS A 94 1.43 6.19 -11.55
C LYS A 94 1.05 4.95 -12.35
N SER A 95 1.89 3.92 -12.33
CA SER A 95 1.64 2.68 -13.09
C SER A 95 0.38 1.96 -12.60
N ALA A 96 0.12 1.96 -11.29
CA ALA A 96 -1.11 1.39 -10.74
C ALA A 96 -2.36 2.14 -11.22
N VAL A 97 -2.32 3.47 -11.24
CA VAL A 97 -3.43 4.29 -11.74
C VAL A 97 -3.64 4.07 -13.24
N GLU A 98 -2.57 4.03 -14.03
CA GLU A 98 -2.64 3.78 -15.48
C GLU A 98 -3.24 2.40 -15.77
N ALA A 99 -2.84 1.36 -15.04
CA ALA A 99 -3.42 0.03 -15.16
C ALA A 99 -4.91 0.01 -14.79
N CYS A 100 -5.29 0.65 -13.70
CA CYS A 100 -6.69 0.77 -13.29
C CYS A 100 -7.54 1.47 -14.35
N VAL A 101 -7.03 2.58 -14.92
CA VAL A 101 -7.73 3.32 -15.98
C VAL A 101 -7.89 2.47 -17.23
N ALA A 102 -6.86 1.71 -17.60
CA ALA A 102 -6.92 0.80 -18.75
C ALA A 102 -8.00 -0.27 -18.55
N ILE A 103 -8.03 -0.91 -17.38
CA ILE A 103 -9.03 -1.93 -17.04
C ILE A 103 -10.45 -1.36 -17.04
N MET A 104 -10.62 -0.18 -16.44
CA MET A 104 -11.94 0.48 -16.36
C MET A 104 -12.48 0.97 -17.71
N ARG A 105 -11.65 1.05 -18.74
CA ARG A 105 -12.05 1.39 -20.11
C ARG A 105 -12.44 0.19 -20.96
N ILE A 106 -12.25 -1.03 -20.45
CA ILE A 106 -12.67 -2.25 -21.16
C ILE A 106 -14.18 -2.39 -20.99
N ASP A 107 -14.89 -2.39 -22.11
CA ASP A 107 -16.35 -2.57 -22.17
C ASP A 107 -16.75 -3.93 -22.73
N THR A 108 -15.88 -4.55 -23.54
CA THR A 108 -16.15 -5.84 -24.18
C THR A 108 -14.92 -6.73 -24.15
N LEU A 109 -15.08 -7.98 -23.76
CA LEU A 109 -14.04 -9.02 -23.80
C LEU A 109 -14.53 -10.20 -24.64
N ILE A 110 -13.82 -10.51 -25.71
CA ILE A 110 -14.05 -11.70 -26.52
C ILE A 110 -13.02 -12.75 -26.13
N LYS A 111 -13.48 -13.84 -25.56
CA LYS A 111 -12.63 -14.99 -25.21
C LYS A 111 -12.78 -16.04 -26.33
N LEU A 112 -11.69 -16.34 -26.99
CA LEU A 112 -11.59 -17.46 -27.92
C LEU A 112 -11.12 -18.70 -27.16
N ASP A 113 -11.76 -19.84 -27.43
CA ASP A 113 -11.22 -21.11 -26.95
C ASP A 113 -9.91 -21.42 -27.70
N PRO A 114 -8.93 -22.05 -27.03
CA PRO A 114 -7.72 -22.48 -27.69
C PRO A 114 -8.08 -23.40 -28.86
N GLU A 115 -7.59 -23.11 -30.07
CA GLU A 115 -7.68 -24.07 -31.19
C GLU A 115 -6.98 -25.36 -30.71
N GLU A 116 -7.72 -26.47 -30.70
CA GLU A 116 -7.11 -27.78 -30.57
C GLU A 116 -6.17 -27.91 -31.79
N GLN A 117 -4.85 -27.87 -31.53
CA GLN A 117 -3.88 -28.22 -32.57
C GLN A 117 -4.16 -29.67 -32.98
N GLY A 118 -4.91 -29.80 -34.07
CA GLY A 118 -5.16 -31.08 -34.67
C GLY A 118 -3.84 -31.79 -34.89
N GLY A 119 -3.69 -32.94 -34.27
CA GLY A 119 -2.53 -33.79 -34.38
C GLY A 119 -2.23 -34.02 -35.84
N GLY A 120 -1.05 -33.54 -36.28
CA GLY A 120 -0.53 -33.80 -37.62
C GLY A 120 -0.48 -35.29 -37.86
N GLY A 121 -1.23 -35.73 -38.86
CA GLY A 121 -1.22 -37.11 -39.29
C GLY A 121 0.21 -37.57 -39.63
N ASP A 122 0.59 -38.65 -39.05
CA ASP A 122 1.72 -39.47 -39.39
C ASP A 122 1.42 -40.11 -40.75
N ASP A 123 1.83 -39.42 -41.85
CA ASP A 123 1.85 -40.03 -43.19
C ASP A 123 3.09 -40.91 -43.31
N GLY A 124 2.92 -42.14 -42.87
CA GLY A 124 3.84 -43.24 -43.11
C GLY A 124 3.97 -43.53 -44.62
N HIS A 125 5.00 -43.05 -45.25
CA HIS A 125 5.47 -43.54 -46.53
C HIS A 125 6.53 -44.62 -46.29
N GLY A 126 6.07 -45.87 -46.33
CA GLY A 126 6.93 -47.03 -46.53
C GLY A 126 7.41 -47.07 -47.99
N HIS A 127 8.67 -47.24 -48.16
CA HIS A 127 9.33 -47.98 -49.24
C HIS A 127 10.68 -48.52 -48.73
#